data_41f4418e6651f4a8d4b3b75fdd2851a7
#
_entry.id   41f4418e6651f4a8d4b3b75fdd2851a7
#
_cell.length_a   1.000
_cell.length_b   1.000
_cell.length_c   1.000
_cell.angle_alpha   90.00
_cell.angle_beta   90.00
_cell.angle_gamma   90.00
#
_symmetry.space_group_name_H-M   'P 1'
#
loop_
_entity.id
_entity.type
_entity.pdbx_description
1 polymer ?
#
loop_
_entity_poly.entity_id
_entity_poly.type
_entity_poly.pdbx_seq_one_letter_code
_entity_poly.pdbx_strand_id
1 'polypeptide(L)'
;MKKMYFICLILSFFIFVGCKTVSTKVDKTISKEEQKLSSFLSKSVEELKIEFGEPDLVEVTDKANKNFVYLKSKLNIKCERRFEINQNNIVVGFSSKNCF
;
A
#
# COMPACT_ATOMS: atom_id res chain seq x y z
N MET A 1 -39.63 34.92 1.99
CA MET A 1 -39.28 33.76 2.85
C MET A 1 -38.87 32.52 2.09
N LYS A 2 -39.50 32.15 0.98
CA LYS A 2 -39.11 30.98 0.19
C LYS A 2 -37.75 31.12 -0.52
N LYS A 3 -37.29 32.32 -0.82
CA LYS A 3 -36.01 32.59 -1.47
C LYS A 3 -34.82 32.43 -0.55
N MET A 4 -34.95 32.65 0.75
CA MET A 4 -33.86 32.47 1.72
C MET A 4 -33.55 30.98 1.98
N TYR A 5 -34.55 30.12 1.97
CA TYR A 5 -34.35 28.69 2.12
C TYR A 5 -33.63 28.06 0.92
N PHE A 6 -33.88 28.59 -0.27
CA PHE A 6 -33.21 28.10 -1.47
C PHE A 6 -31.75 28.47 -1.52
N ILE A 7 -31.39 29.64 -1.02
CA ILE A 7 -29.99 30.11 -0.94
C ILE A 7 -29.22 29.31 0.10
N CYS A 8 -29.83 28.99 1.24
CA CYS A 8 -29.20 28.14 2.27
C CYS A 8 -29.01 26.72 1.80
N LEU A 9 -29.91 26.16 1.00
CA LEU A 9 -29.77 24.83 0.40
C LEU A 9 -28.64 24.76 -0.62
N ILE A 10 -28.47 25.81 -1.41
CA ILE A 10 -27.40 25.89 -2.42
C ILE A 10 -26.05 26.09 -1.73
N LEU A 11 -25.97 26.89 -0.68
CA LEU A 11 -24.75 27.10 0.12
C LEU A 11 -24.34 25.83 0.88
N SER A 12 -25.30 25.04 1.35
CA SER A 12 -25.04 23.77 2.01
C SER A 12 -24.45 22.73 1.06
N PHE A 13 -24.77 22.79 -0.23
CA PHE A 13 -24.27 21.86 -1.22
C PHE A 13 -22.81 22.11 -1.60
N PHE A 14 -22.34 23.37 -1.49
CA PHE A 14 -20.96 23.73 -1.83
C PHE A 14 -19.92 23.30 -0.79
N ILE A 15 -20.33 23.02 0.43
CA ILE A 15 -19.41 22.67 1.53
C ILE A 15 -18.88 21.23 1.39
N PHE A 16 -19.62 20.35 0.71
CA PHE A 16 -19.23 18.94 0.55
C PHE A 16 -18.18 18.66 -0.52
N VAL A 17 -17.94 19.60 -1.42
CA VAL A 17 -17.00 19.39 -2.56
C VAL A 17 -15.55 19.70 -2.19
N GLY A 18 -15.30 20.47 -1.11
CA GLY A 18 -13.94 20.87 -0.72
C GLY A 18 -13.09 19.82 -0.05
N CYS A 19 -13.69 18.77 0.53
CA CYS A 19 -12.94 17.76 1.30
C CYS A 19 -12.29 16.66 0.46
N LYS A 20 -12.66 16.49 -0.81
CA LYS A 20 -12.12 15.44 -1.66
C LYS A 20 -10.79 15.80 -2.33
N THR A 21 -10.44 17.08 -2.41
CA THR A 21 -9.23 17.53 -3.12
C THR A 21 -7.95 17.42 -2.28
N VAL A 22 -8.05 17.39 -0.96
CA VAL A 22 -6.87 17.34 -0.08
C VAL A 22 -6.37 15.91 0.10
N SER A 23 -7.25 14.92 0.10
CA SER A 23 -6.88 13.52 0.25
C SER A 23 -6.17 12.93 -0.98
N THR A 24 -6.41 13.47 -2.19
CA THR A 24 -5.80 12.97 -3.42
C THR A 24 -4.30 13.27 -3.56
N LYS A 25 -3.79 14.31 -2.90
CA LYS A 25 -2.35 14.65 -2.98
C LYS A 25 -1.49 13.79 -2.06
N VAL A 26 -2.02 13.34 -0.95
CA VAL A 26 -1.31 12.44 -0.03
C VAL A 26 -1.30 11.01 -0.57
N ASP A 27 -2.38 10.57 -1.20
CA ASP A 27 -2.51 9.24 -1.79
C ASP A 27 -1.56 9.00 -2.97
N LYS A 28 -1.15 10.05 -3.70
CA LYS A 28 -0.24 9.90 -4.84
C LYS A 28 1.18 9.51 -4.44
N THR A 29 1.66 9.89 -3.27
CA THR A 29 3.01 9.57 -2.82
C THR A 29 3.08 8.17 -2.22
N ILE A 30 2.03 7.74 -1.52
CA ILE A 30 1.92 6.40 -0.96
C ILE A 30 1.61 5.38 -2.05
N SER A 31 0.82 5.75 -3.06
CA SER A 31 0.36 4.83 -4.09
C SER A 31 1.45 4.32 -5.04
N LYS A 32 2.56 5.03 -5.21
CA LYS A 32 3.67 4.57 -6.05
C LYS A 32 4.37 3.33 -5.48
N GLU A 33 4.64 3.34 -4.17
CA GLU A 33 5.22 2.19 -3.47
C GLU A 33 4.23 1.03 -3.47
N GLU A 34 2.96 1.29 -3.13
CA GLU A 34 1.92 0.26 -3.12
C GLU A 34 1.65 -0.31 -4.50
N GLN A 35 1.67 0.50 -5.55
CA GLN A 35 1.51 0.02 -6.92
C GLN A 35 2.64 -0.89 -7.34
N LYS A 36 3.87 -0.55 -6.98
CA LYS A 36 5.04 -1.38 -7.26
C LYS A 36 4.92 -2.73 -6.54
N LEU A 37 4.60 -2.70 -5.25
CA LEU A 37 4.45 -3.93 -4.46
C LEU A 37 3.24 -4.75 -4.89
N SER A 38 2.11 -4.09 -5.19
CA SER A 38 0.91 -4.78 -5.63
C SER A 38 1.07 -5.45 -6.99
N SER A 39 2.00 -4.97 -7.82
CA SER A 39 2.28 -5.61 -9.11
C SER A 39 2.86 -7.01 -8.94
N PHE A 40 3.42 -7.33 -7.77
CA PHE A 40 3.92 -8.67 -7.47
C PHE A 40 2.86 -9.63 -6.96
N LEU A 41 1.67 -9.13 -6.63
CA LEU A 41 0.55 -10.01 -6.25
C LEU A 41 0.21 -10.95 -7.40
N SER A 42 0.00 -12.22 -7.09
CA SER A 42 -0.24 -13.29 -8.05
C SER A 42 0.97 -13.68 -8.90
N LYS A 43 2.15 -13.09 -8.66
CA LYS A 43 3.39 -13.51 -9.31
C LYS A 43 4.10 -14.59 -8.51
N SER A 44 4.99 -15.31 -9.16
CA SER A 44 5.75 -16.37 -8.51
C SER A 44 6.87 -15.82 -7.63
N VAL A 45 7.31 -16.65 -6.68
CA VAL A 45 8.48 -16.35 -5.83
C VAL A 45 9.73 -16.09 -6.68
N GLU A 46 9.88 -16.79 -7.79
CA GLU A 46 11.02 -16.61 -8.68
C GLU A 46 11.08 -15.21 -9.28
N GLU A 47 9.94 -14.67 -9.70
CA GLU A 47 9.85 -13.29 -10.19
C GLU A 47 10.16 -12.27 -9.10
N LEU A 48 9.71 -12.54 -7.87
CA LEU A 48 10.02 -11.71 -6.71
C LEU A 48 11.54 -11.67 -6.45
N LYS A 49 12.19 -12.82 -6.51
CA LYS A 49 13.64 -12.92 -6.29
C LYS A 49 14.45 -12.23 -7.39
N ILE A 50 13.95 -12.19 -8.62
CA ILE A 50 14.60 -11.47 -9.71
C ILE A 50 14.63 -9.97 -9.41
N GLU A 51 13.55 -9.43 -8.89
CA GLU A 51 13.46 -7.98 -8.59
C GLU A 51 14.15 -7.60 -7.28
N PHE A 52 13.93 -8.36 -6.22
CA PHE A 52 14.41 -8.01 -4.88
C PHE A 52 15.58 -8.83 -4.39
N GLY A 53 15.92 -9.92 -5.08
CA GLY A 53 16.98 -10.84 -4.66
C GLY A 53 16.48 -11.82 -3.60
N GLU A 54 17.42 -12.43 -2.90
CA GLU A 54 17.10 -13.34 -1.80
C GLU A 54 16.60 -12.56 -0.60
N PRO A 55 15.59 -13.06 0.13
CA PRO A 55 15.10 -12.39 1.32
C PRO A 55 16.13 -12.44 2.46
N ASP A 56 16.11 -11.42 3.30
CA ASP A 56 16.96 -11.38 4.49
C ASP A 56 16.47 -12.36 5.55
N LEU A 57 15.15 -12.54 5.64
CA LEU A 57 14.51 -13.47 6.56
C LEU A 57 13.38 -14.19 5.86
N VAL A 58 13.14 -15.43 6.24
CA VAL A 58 11.96 -16.19 5.82
C VAL A 58 11.24 -16.65 7.08
N GLU A 59 10.02 -16.18 7.27
CA GLU A 59 9.17 -16.55 8.40
C GLU A 59 8.05 -17.47 7.93
N VAL A 60 7.75 -18.52 8.70
CA VAL A 60 6.61 -19.40 8.42
C VAL A 60 5.44 -18.94 9.25
N THR A 61 4.29 -18.74 8.61
CA THR A 61 3.06 -18.33 9.30
C THR A 61 2.27 -19.54 9.79
N ASP A 62 1.29 -19.29 10.68
CA ASP A 62 0.41 -20.34 11.22
C ASP A 62 -0.42 -21.04 10.14
N LYS A 63 -0.60 -20.40 8.98
CA LYS A 63 -1.36 -20.94 7.86
C LYS A 63 -0.49 -21.73 6.88
N ALA A 64 0.73 -22.10 7.26
CA ALA A 64 1.73 -22.74 6.40
C ALA A 64 2.18 -21.88 5.21
N ASN A 65 1.88 -20.60 5.20
CA ASN A 65 2.43 -19.64 4.26
C ASN A 65 3.80 -19.15 4.75
N LYS A 66 4.57 -18.55 3.87
CA LYS A 66 5.88 -17.98 4.20
C LYS A 66 5.83 -16.46 4.02
N ASN A 67 6.55 -15.74 4.87
CA ASN A 67 6.80 -14.33 4.67
C ASN A 67 8.26 -14.15 4.27
N PHE A 68 8.48 -13.58 3.10
CA PHE A 68 9.80 -13.13 2.68
C PHE A 68 9.98 -11.70 3.19
N VAL A 69 10.98 -11.51 4.04
CA VAL A 69 11.25 -10.22 4.67
C VAL A 69 12.52 -9.63 4.07
N TYR A 70 12.40 -8.46 3.50
CA TYR A 70 13.50 -7.69 2.93
C TYR A 70 13.74 -6.46 3.80
N LEU A 71 14.94 -6.34 4.31
CA LEU A 71 15.37 -5.25 5.17
C LEU A 71 16.30 -4.32 4.40
N LYS A 72 16.00 -3.03 4.43
CA LYS A 72 16.84 -2.02 3.80
C LYS A 72 17.01 -0.85 4.77
N SER A 73 18.25 -0.45 4.98
CA SER A 73 18.57 0.64 5.91
C SER A 73 19.06 1.84 5.13
N LYS A 74 18.49 3.02 5.43
CA LYS A 74 18.90 4.29 4.85
C LYS A 74 18.75 5.38 5.90
N LEU A 75 19.83 6.13 6.17
CA LEU A 75 19.85 7.23 7.15
C LEU A 75 19.31 6.83 8.53
N ASN A 76 19.72 5.66 9.02
CA ASN A 76 19.28 5.08 10.31
C ASN A 76 17.80 4.68 10.35
N ILE A 77 17.09 4.73 9.23
CA ILE A 77 15.72 4.25 9.13
C ILE A 77 15.73 2.88 8.45
N LYS A 78 15.10 1.90 9.09
CA LYS A 78 15.01 0.55 8.54
C LYS A 78 13.69 0.38 7.79
N CYS A 79 13.79 0.18 6.47
CA CYS A 79 12.67 -0.20 5.65
C CYS A 79 12.48 -1.71 5.73
N GLU A 80 11.28 -2.15 6.04
CA GLU A 80 10.93 -3.56 6.09
C GLU A 80 9.80 -3.82 5.09
N ARG A 81 10.08 -4.69 4.12
CA ARG A 81 9.09 -5.14 3.14
C ARG A 81 8.84 -6.62 3.36
N ARG A 82 7.57 -6.99 3.51
CA ARG A 82 7.14 -8.36 3.70
C ARG A 82 6.26 -8.79 2.55
N PHE A 83 6.54 -9.95 2.00
CA PHE A 83 5.70 -10.58 0.99
C PHE A 83 5.22 -11.93 1.52
N GLU A 84 3.91 -12.08 1.60
CA GLU A 84 3.31 -13.35 1.99
C GLU A 84 3.22 -14.26 0.78
N ILE A 85 3.72 -15.48 0.92
CA ILE A 85 3.81 -16.46 -0.14
C ILE A 85 3.05 -17.70 0.27
N ASN A 86 2.15 -18.15 -0.60
CA ASN A 86 1.34 -19.32 -0.32
C ASN A 86 2.10 -20.62 -0.59
N GLN A 87 1.43 -21.73 -0.36
CA GLN A 87 2.02 -23.08 -0.54
C GLN A 87 2.38 -23.40 -2.00
N ASN A 88 1.79 -22.66 -2.96
CA ASN A 88 2.07 -22.80 -4.38
C ASN A 88 3.21 -21.89 -4.85
N ASN A 89 3.93 -21.23 -3.93
CA ASN A 89 4.99 -20.28 -4.21
C ASN A 89 4.52 -19.06 -5.02
N ILE A 90 3.32 -18.58 -4.71
CA ILE A 90 2.72 -17.38 -5.30
C ILE A 90 2.58 -16.30 -4.23
N VAL A 91 2.90 -15.07 -4.59
CA VAL A 91 2.75 -13.91 -3.71
C VAL A 91 1.26 -13.59 -3.56
N VAL A 92 0.76 -13.65 -2.34
CA VAL A 92 -0.66 -13.42 -2.03
C VAL A 92 -0.89 -12.17 -1.17
N GLY A 93 0.15 -11.58 -0.64
CA GLY A 93 0.04 -10.38 0.16
C GLY A 93 1.37 -9.66 0.27
N PHE A 94 1.31 -8.39 0.68
CA PHE A 94 2.50 -7.60 0.95
C PHE A 94 2.23 -6.58 2.05
N SER A 95 3.29 -6.15 2.71
CA SER A 95 3.26 -4.99 3.60
C SER A 95 4.62 -4.32 3.58
N SER A 96 4.64 -3.01 3.83
CA SER A 96 5.87 -2.26 3.96
C SER A 96 5.81 -1.35 5.17
N LYS A 97 6.94 -1.17 5.83
CA LYS A 97 7.06 -0.35 7.01
C LYS A 97 8.32 0.51 6.90
N ASN A 98 8.16 1.82 7.08
CA ASN A 98 9.25 2.80 7.03
C ASN A 98 10.02 2.79 5.69
N CYS A 99 9.36 2.49 4.58
CA CYS A 99 9.95 2.52 3.26
C CYS A 99 9.72 3.88 2.58
N PHE A 100 10.68 4.30 1.78
CA PHE A 100 10.64 5.60 1.10
C PHE A 100 10.33 5.42 -0.38
#